data_d4c7db23fa2e7aef42c3bc0abac27273
#
_entry.id   d4c7db23fa2e7aef42c3bc0abac27273
#
_cell.length_a   1.000
_cell.length_b   1.000
_cell.length_c   1.000
_cell.angle_alpha   90.00
_cell.angle_beta   90.00
_cell.angle_gamma   90.00
#
_symmetry.space_group_name_H-M   'P 1'
#
loop_
_entity.id
_entity.type
_entity.pdbx_description
1 polymer ?
#
loop_
_entity_poly.entity_id
_entity_poly.type
_entity_poly.pdbx_seq_one_letter_code
_entity_poly.pdbx_strand_id
1 'polypeptide(L)'
;MNQPARALVSAPTAASARPVMERIAAHLSSVVQGKEAQARLTVTSMIAGGHLLLEDVPGVGKTTLAEALARSCGLSFSRIQFTADLMPADILGAQVFHAASATFTFRQGPIFRQLVLADELNRAPPRTQSALLEGMAQGQVSLDGNTYPLPSPFTVVATQNPLDLTGTYPLPDSQLDRFLMRLSLGHPAPEVEARLLITRGRTPPVEALEPVTGPEELLGLRAVASELRMDEAVAEYIVRLAKATREHGDIERGASTRAVLAVGSAARAHALWEGRDFVTPGDARAVLVPCLAHRLLLRSNVQGAAAREEASHLVEEISRKVAAPR
;
A
#
# COMPACT_ATOMS: atom_id res chain seq x y z
N MET A 1 14.82 29.62 29.96
CA MET A 1 15.19 28.78 28.80
C MET A 1 14.04 28.89 27.81
N ASN A 2 14.23 29.69 26.74
CA ASN A 2 13.22 29.91 25.69
C ASN A 2 13.15 28.66 24.79
N GLN A 3 12.01 27.99 24.78
CA GLN A 3 11.69 27.06 23.69
C GLN A 3 11.54 27.89 22.40
N PRO A 4 12.22 27.51 21.30
CA PRO A 4 11.99 28.16 20.02
C PRO A 4 10.51 27.97 19.64
N ALA A 5 9.85 29.05 19.27
CA ALA A 5 8.48 29.03 18.77
C ALA A 5 8.39 28.02 17.61
N ARG A 6 7.59 26.99 17.79
CA ARG A 6 7.23 26.02 16.74
C ARG A 6 6.57 26.82 15.61
N ALA A 7 7.26 26.99 14.49
CA ALA A 7 6.68 27.65 13.34
C ALA A 7 5.36 26.96 13.05
N LEU A 8 4.26 27.70 13.02
CA LEU A 8 2.95 27.23 12.59
C LEU A 8 3.10 26.82 11.13
N VAL A 9 3.33 25.52 10.89
CA VAL A 9 3.27 24.95 9.55
C VAL A 9 1.83 25.18 9.08
N SER A 10 1.65 26.00 8.05
CA SER A 10 0.33 26.20 7.45
C SER A 10 -0.25 24.87 7.05
N ALA A 11 -1.55 24.65 7.31
CA ALA A 11 -2.23 23.43 6.93
C ALA A 11 -1.98 23.13 5.43
N PRO A 12 -1.60 21.91 5.06
CA PRO A 12 -1.33 21.58 3.66
C PRO A 12 -2.59 21.81 2.80
N THR A 13 -2.37 22.20 1.54
CA THR A 13 -3.40 22.41 0.55
C THR A 13 -3.19 21.43 -0.62
N ALA A 14 -4.17 21.28 -1.52
CA ALA A 14 -3.98 20.47 -2.73
C ALA A 14 -2.77 20.93 -3.55
N ALA A 15 -2.56 22.24 -3.66
CA ALA A 15 -1.42 22.81 -4.39
C ALA A 15 -0.07 22.53 -3.71
N SER A 16 -0.02 22.53 -2.37
CA SER A 16 1.21 22.24 -1.61
C SER A 16 1.51 20.74 -1.52
N ALA A 17 0.52 19.87 -1.74
CA ALA A 17 0.69 18.42 -1.71
C ALA A 17 1.57 17.91 -2.86
N ARG A 18 1.36 18.42 -4.07
CA ARG A 18 2.07 17.97 -5.28
C ARG A 18 3.59 17.99 -5.16
N PRO A 19 4.26 19.08 -4.76
CA PRO A 19 5.72 19.12 -4.62
C PRO A 19 6.25 18.09 -3.62
N VAL A 20 5.53 17.83 -2.53
CA VAL A 20 5.92 16.83 -1.54
C VAL A 20 5.83 15.43 -2.13
N MET A 21 4.71 15.10 -2.80
CA MET A 21 4.49 13.83 -3.46
C MET A 21 5.54 13.58 -4.56
N GLU A 22 5.86 14.60 -5.38
CA GLU A 22 6.88 14.51 -6.42
C GLU A 22 8.28 14.22 -5.85
N ARG A 23 8.67 14.86 -4.74
CA ARG A 23 9.94 14.58 -4.07
C ARG A 23 10.00 13.17 -3.50
N ILE A 24 8.93 12.70 -2.85
CA ILE A 24 8.86 11.30 -2.37
C ILE A 24 9.01 10.34 -3.55
N ALA A 25 8.26 10.53 -4.63
CA ALA A 25 8.34 9.66 -5.81
C ALA A 25 9.73 9.70 -6.48
N ALA A 26 10.40 10.86 -6.50
CA ALA A 26 11.77 10.99 -7.00
C ALA A 26 12.76 10.18 -6.16
N HIS A 27 12.63 10.19 -4.81
CA HIS A 27 13.43 9.34 -3.93
C HIS A 27 13.21 7.86 -4.24
N LEU A 28 11.96 7.41 -4.36
CA LEU A 28 11.65 6.02 -4.70
C LEU A 28 12.27 5.63 -6.04
N SER A 29 12.13 6.49 -7.08
CA SER A 29 12.67 6.25 -8.41
C SER A 29 14.20 6.27 -8.46
N SER A 30 14.87 6.98 -7.54
CA SER A 30 16.33 7.00 -7.47
C SER A 30 16.91 5.67 -7.01
N VAL A 31 16.20 4.93 -6.17
CA VAL A 31 16.64 3.63 -5.60
C VAL A 31 16.02 2.44 -6.34
N VAL A 32 14.83 2.59 -6.92
CA VAL A 32 14.18 1.56 -7.74
C VAL A 32 14.00 2.12 -9.16
N GLN A 33 15.08 2.05 -9.93
CA GLN A 33 15.18 2.70 -11.25
C GLN A 33 14.21 2.12 -12.29
N GLY A 34 13.67 3.00 -13.14
CA GLY A 34 12.75 2.63 -14.24
C GLY A 34 11.35 2.21 -13.75
N LYS A 35 10.95 2.63 -12.54
CA LYS A 35 9.66 2.29 -11.91
C LYS A 35 8.90 3.55 -11.47
N GLU A 36 8.95 4.60 -12.27
CA GLU A 36 8.35 5.91 -11.95
C GLU A 36 6.84 5.81 -11.75
N ALA A 37 6.16 5.01 -12.59
CA ALA A 37 4.71 4.79 -12.47
C ALA A 37 4.35 4.08 -11.15
N GLN A 38 5.11 3.05 -10.78
CA GLN A 38 4.93 2.31 -9.53
C GLN A 38 5.27 3.19 -8.32
N ALA A 39 6.29 4.03 -8.41
CA ALA A 39 6.63 5.01 -7.37
C ALA A 39 5.46 5.99 -7.15
N ARG A 40 4.87 6.54 -8.21
CA ARG A 40 3.68 7.42 -8.12
C ARG A 40 2.49 6.70 -7.46
N LEU A 41 2.18 5.48 -7.87
CA LEU A 41 1.08 4.68 -7.29
C LEU A 41 1.35 4.31 -5.82
N THR A 42 2.61 4.03 -5.46
CA THR A 42 3.02 3.77 -4.07
C THR A 42 2.76 5.00 -3.20
N VAL A 43 3.17 6.20 -3.65
CA VAL A 43 2.88 7.46 -2.96
C VAL A 43 1.39 7.73 -2.90
N THR A 44 0.65 7.50 -4.01
CA THR A 44 -0.83 7.62 -4.03
C THR A 44 -1.47 6.73 -2.98
N SER A 45 -1.05 5.47 -2.85
CA SER A 45 -1.55 4.55 -1.82
C SER A 45 -1.26 5.05 -0.40
N MET A 46 -0.05 5.59 -0.17
CA MET A 46 0.34 6.16 1.12
C MET A 46 -0.53 7.36 1.50
N ILE A 47 -0.75 8.30 0.57
CA ILE A 47 -1.59 9.49 0.78
C ILE A 47 -3.06 9.13 0.93
N ALA A 48 -3.55 8.13 0.21
CA ALA A 48 -4.91 7.61 0.40
C ALA A 48 -5.13 6.89 1.75
N GLY A 49 -4.07 6.74 2.55
CA GLY A 49 -4.13 6.06 3.84
C GLY A 49 -4.26 4.54 3.75
N GLY A 50 -3.95 3.96 2.58
CA GLY A 50 -4.10 2.54 2.33
C GLY A 50 -2.86 1.70 2.62
N HIS A 51 -3.07 0.38 2.65
CA HIS A 51 -2.01 -0.63 2.68
C HIS A 51 -1.72 -1.10 1.26
N LEU A 52 -0.48 -1.50 1.00
CA LEU A 52 0.02 -1.86 -0.33
C LEU A 52 0.42 -3.33 -0.38
N LEU A 53 0.03 -4.02 -1.44
CA LEU A 53 0.50 -5.36 -1.77
C LEU A 53 1.43 -5.30 -2.98
N LEU A 54 2.66 -5.77 -2.82
CA LEU A 54 3.65 -5.91 -3.89
C LEU A 54 3.75 -7.39 -4.29
N GLU A 55 3.33 -7.72 -5.48
CA GLU A 55 3.38 -9.09 -5.99
C GLU A 55 4.38 -9.19 -7.13
N ASP A 56 5.50 -9.86 -6.87
CA ASP A 56 6.57 -10.03 -7.83
C ASP A 56 7.52 -11.16 -7.46
N VAL A 57 8.35 -11.52 -8.43
CA VAL A 57 9.50 -12.40 -8.22
C VAL A 57 10.50 -11.77 -7.23
N PRO A 58 11.35 -12.56 -6.57
CA PRO A 58 12.42 -12.05 -5.72
C PRO A 58 13.40 -11.16 -6.50
N GLY A 59 14.03 -10.19 -5.82
CA GLY A 59 15.13 -9.40 -6.38
C GLY A 59 14.75 -8.16 -7.19
N VAL A 60 13.46 -7.83 -7.35
CA VAL A 60 13.01 -6.66 -8.14
C VAL A 60 12.98 -5.34 -7.35
N GLY A 61 13.42 -5.33 -6.07
CA GLY A 61 13.54 -4.09 -5.28
C GLY A 61 12.33 -3.79 -4.36
N LYS A 62 11.49 -4.78 -4.04
CA LYS A 62 10.32 -4.59 -3.14
C LYS A 62 10.70 -4.05 -1.76
N THR A 63 11.71 -4.65 -1.13
CA THR A 63 12.22 -4.22 0.19
C THR A 63 12.80 -2.82 0.12
N THR A 64 13.60 -2.54 -0.91
CA THR A 64 14.22 -1.23 -1.17
C THR A 64 13.15 -0.13 -1.33
N LEU A 65 12.05 -0.42 -2.06
CA LEU A 65 10.94 0.51 -2.25
C LEU A 65 10.25 0.85 -0.92
N ALA A 66 9.96 -0.16 -0.09
CA ALA A 66 9.28 0.04 1.19
C ALA A 66 10.16 0.82 2.18
N GLU A 67 11.45 0.52 2.25
CA GLU A 67 12.39 1.24 3.10
C GLU A 67 12.59 2.68 2.65
N ALA A 68 12.74 2.92 1.33
CA ALA A 68 12.83 4.25 0.76
C ALA A 68 11.57 5.09 1.05
N LEU A 69 10.39 4.47 0.97
CA LEU A 69 9.13 5.14 1.32
C LEU A 69 9.11 5.57 2.79
N ALA A 70 9.51 4.67 3.71
CA ALA A 70 9.57 4.97 5.13
C ALA A 70 10.51 6.13 5.43
N ARG A 71 11.74 6.10 4.87
CA ARG A 71 12.74 7.15 5.06
C ARG A 71 12.30 8.47 4.46
N SER A 72 11.80 8.46 3.23
CA SER A 72 11.31 9.70 2.57
C SER A 72 10.17 10.37 3.34
N CYS A 73 9.37 9.60 4.07
CA CYS A 73 8.27 10.10 4.89
C CYS A 73 8.64 10.28 6.38
N GLY A 74 9.90 10.09 6.77
CA GLY A 74 10.34 10.20 8.16
C GLY A 74 9.63 9.24 9.12
N LEU A 75 9.19 8.07 8.64
CA LEU A 75 8.41 7.11 9.41
C LEU A 75 9.30 6.08 10.11
N SER A 76 8.89 5.69 11.32
CA SER A 76 9.49 4.53 11.97
C SER A 76 9.18 3.26 11.17
N PHE A 77 10.21 2.44 10.93
CA PHE A 77 10.17 1.29 10.03
C PHE A 77 10.48 -0.02 10.75
N SER A 78 9.81 -1.10 10.33
CA SER A 78 10.21 -2.47 10.64
C SER A 78 10.01 -3.38 9.43
N ARG A 79 10.88 -4.37 9.31
CA ARG A 79 10.72 -5.49 8.37
C ARG A 79 10.42 -6.76 9.15
N ILE A 80 9.37 -7.45 8.77
CA ILE A 80 8.98 -8.76 9.31
C ILE A 80 9.07 -9.75 8.17
N GLN A 81 10.03 -10.69 8.26
CA GLN A 81 10.14 -11.78 7.31
C GLN A 81 9.18 -12.88 7.73
N PHE A 82 8.20 -13.18 6.88
CA PHE A 82 7.22 -14.23 7.15
C PHE A 82 7.79 -15.60 6.79
N THR A 83 7.73 -16.54 7.73
CA THR A 83 8.20 -17.91 7.62
C THR A 83 7.15 -18.89 8.14
N ALA A 84 7.28 -20.18 7.82
CA ALA A 84 6.31 -21.18 8.21
C ALA A 84 6.20 -21.41 9.74
N ASP A 85 7.20 -21.05 10.48
CA ASP A 85 7.31 -21.15 11.94
C ASP A 85 6.98 -19.85 12.68
N LEU A 86 6.79 -18.72 11.98
CA LEU A 86 6.48 -17.43 12.58
C LEU A 86 5.13 -17.46 13.31
N MET A 87 5.13 -17.03 14.58
CA MET A 87 3.93 -17.00 15.42
C MET A 87 3.31 -15.60 15.51
N PRO A 88 2.01 -15.47 15.82
CA PRO A 88 1.38 -14.17 16.04
C PRO A 88 2.08 -13.31 17.09
N ALA A 89 2.62 -13.92 18.16
CA ALA A 89 3.34 -13.21 19.22
C ALA A 89 4.65 -12.56 18.73
N ASP A 90 5.28 -13.12 17.69
CA ASP A 90 6.49 -12.54 17.09
C ASP A 90 6.19 -11.23 16.35
N ILE A 91 4.96 -11.07 15.89
CA ILE A 91 4.48 -9.87 15.20
C ILE A 91 3.90 -8.85 16.18
N LEU A 92 2.99 -9.30 17.04
CA LEU A 92 2.20 -8.45 17.93
C LEU A 92 2.95 -8.08 19.21
N GLY A 93 3.87 -8.94 19.64
CA GLY A 93 4.50 -8.86 20.96
C GLY A 93 3.82 -9.79 21.98
N ALA A 94 4.32 -9.77 23.20
CA ALA A 94 3.87 -10.68 24.25
C ALA A 94 3.97 -10.04 25.63
N GLN A 95 3.21 -10.58 26.58
CA GLN A 95 3.34 -10.26 28.00
C GLN A 95 4.61 -10.94 28.57
N VAL A 96 5.49 -10.16 29.18
CA VAL A 96 6.71 -10.62 29.81
C VAL A 96 6.54 -10.54 31.32
N PHE A 97 6.70 -11.67 32.02
CA PHE A 97 6.67 -11.71 33.48
C PHE A 97 8.01 -11.26 34.07
N HIS A 98 8.00 -10.27 34.92
CA HIS A 98 9.13 -9.81 35.69
C HIS A 98 9.11 -10.40 37.09
N ALA A 99 9.95 -11.40 37.35
CA ALA A 99 9.98 -12.11 38.64
C ALA A 99 10.30 -11.19 39.83
N ALA A 100 11.16 -10.18 39.64
CA ALA A 100 11.56 -9.24 40.69
C ALA A 100 10.42 -8.35 41.20
N SER A 101 9.47 -7.98 40.33
CA SER A 101 8.31 -7.15 40.66
C SER A 101 6.99 -7.92 40.70
N ALA A 102 7.00 -9.23 40.38
CA ALA A 102 5.82 -10.07 40.21
C ALA A 102 4.75 -9.44 39.29
N THR A 103 5.18 -8.71 38.25
CA THR A 103 4.29 -8.02 37.31
C THR A 103 4.50 -8.50 35.88
N PHE A 104 3.43 -8.41 35.09
CA PHE A 104 3.50 -8.58 33.63
C PHE A 104 3.63 -7.21 32.96
N THR A 105 4.53 -7.12 31.98
CA THR A 105 4.62 -5.94 31.10
C THR A 105 4.49 -6.36 29.66
N PHE A 106 3.75 -5.59 28.89
CA PHE A 106 3.63 -5.83 27.45
C PHE A 106 4.89 -5.38 26.73
N ARG A 107 5.56 -6.31 26.07
CA ARG A 107 6.66 -6.03 25.15
C ARG A 107 6.09 -5.95 23.74
N GLN A 108 6.07 -4.73 23.17
CA GLN A 108 5.59 -4.48 21.82
C GLN A 108 6.39 -5.25 20.77
N GLY A 109 5.68 -5.87 19.83
CA GLY A 109 6.28 -6.52 18.67
C GLY A 109 6.60 -5.53 17.53
N PRO A 110 7.18 -6.03 16.44
CA PRO A 110 7.60 -5.21 15.31
C PRO A 110 6.44 -4.52 14.55
N ILE A 111 5.19 -4.92 14.75
CA ILE A 111 4.01 -4.23 14.18
C ILE A 111 3.84 -2.80 14.71
N PHE A 112 4.40 -2.48 15.87
CA PHE A 112 4.33 -1.15 16.47
C PHE A 112 5.33 -0.16 15.83
N ARG A 113 5.26 -0.06 14.51
CA ARG A 113 5.96 0.94 13.68
C ARG A 113 4.96 1.58 12.71
N GLN A 114 5.30 2.78 12.23
CA GLN A 114 4.42 3.53 11.32
C GLN A 114 4.38 2.94 9.92
N LEU A 115 5.49 2.36 9.47
CA LEU A 115 5.53 1.56 8.24
C LEU A 115 6.12 0.19 8.52
N VAL A 116 5.34 -0.85 8.23
CA VAL A 116 5.72 -2.25 8.38
C VAL A 116 5.83 -2.90 7.01
N LEU A 117 7.00 -3.44 6.70
CA LEU A 117 7.18 -4.34 5.57
C LEU A 117 6.92 -5.78 6.02
N ALA A 118 5.81 -6.35 5.57
CA ALA A 118 5.48 -7.77 5.75
C ALA A 118 6.01 -8.56 4.55
N ASP A 119 7.24 -9.05 4.67
CA ASP A 119 7.95 -9.68 3.55
C ASP A 119 7.59 -11.16 3.44
N GLU A 120 7.21 -11.60 2.24
CA GLU A 120 6.76 -12.97 1.92
C GLU A 120 5.55 -13.42 2.77
N LEU A 121 4.52 -12.56 2.89
CA LEU A 121 3.36 -12.77 3.75
C LEU A 121 2.69 -14.14 3.57
N ASN A 122 2.66 -14.68 2.35
CA ASN A 122 2.07 -15.97 2.03
C ASN A 122 2.88 -17.19 2.53
N ARG A 123 4.08 -17.01 3.11
CA ARG A 123 4.85 -18.11 3.71
C ARG A 123 4.42 -18.47 5.14
N ALA A 124 3.81 -17.54 5.86
CA ALA A 124 3.37 -17.83 7.22
C ALA A 124 1.99 -18.50 7.27
N PRO A 125 1.70 -19.27 8.33
CA PRO A 125 0.40 -19.89 8.53
C PRO A 125 -0.73 -18.86 8.58
N PRO A 126 -1.98 -19.24 8.23
CA PRO A 126 -3.14 -18.34 8.19
C PRO A 126 -3.41 -17.60 9.51
N ARG A 127 -3.11 -18.24 10.66
CA ARG A 127 -3.26 -17.61 11.98
C ARG A 127 -2.33 -16.41 12.14
N THR A 128 -1.10 -16.52 11.67
CA THR A 128 -0.09 -15.45 11.74
C THR A 128 -0.41 -14.32 10.76
N GLN A 129 -0.84 -14.69 9.53
CA GLN A 129 -1.36 -13.71 8.57
C GLN A 129 -2.52 -12.90 9.15
N SER A 130 -3.51 -13.60 9.78
CA SER A 130 -4.69 -12.96 10.35
C SER A 130 -4.35 -11.96 11.45
N ALA A 131 -3.32 -12.21 12.26
CA ALA A 131 -2.88 -11.28 13.30
C ALA A 131 -2.42 -9.93 12.74
N LEU A 132 -1.59 -9.94 11.67
CA LEU A 132 -1.20 -8.70 10.97
C LEU A 132 -2.40 -8.00 10.35
N LEU A 133 -3.24 -8.76 9.65
CA LEU A 133 -4.37 -8.23 8.89
C LEU A 133 -5.46 -7.65 9.78
N GLU A 134 -5.62 -8.15 11.02
CA GLU A 134 -6.49 -7.56 12.02
C GLU A 134 -5.98 -6.19 12.45
N GLY A 135 -4.69 -6.07 12.78
CA GLY A 135 -4.04 -4.79 13.09
C GLY A 135 -4.19 -3.77 11.97
N MET A 136 -4.07 -4.19 10.70
CA MET A 136 -4.30 -3.34 9.53
C MET A 136 -5.73 -2.78 9.47
N ALA A 137 -6.72 -3.61 9.80
CA ALA A 137 -8.12 -3.22 9.68
C ALA A 137 -8.60 -2.31 10.81
N GLN A 138 -8.04 -2.48 12.00
CA GLN A 138 -8.52 -1.81 13.23
C GLN A 138 -7.61 -0.67 13.68
N GLY A 139 -6.36 -0.59 13.19
CA GLY A 139 -5.36 0.36 13.68
C GLY A 139 -4.93 0.09 15.12
N GLN A 140 -5.18 -1.12 15.64
CA GLN A 140 -4.90 -1.52 17.01
C GLN A 140 -4.66 -3.02 17.11
N VAL A 141 -4.06 -3.45 18.20
CA VAL A 141 -3.81 -4.86 18.56
C VAL A 141 -4.53 -5.16 19.86
N SER A 142 -5.31 -6.26 19.90
CA SER A 142 -5.93 -6.76 21.11
C SER A 142 -5.19 -8.00 21.61
N LEU A 143 -4.70 -7.96 22.86
CA LEU A 143 -3.96 -9.05 23.48
C LEU A 143 -4.35 -9.16 24.96
N ASP A 144 -4.72 -10.36 25.42
CA ASP A 144 -5.05 -10.66 26.82
C ASP A 144 -6.06 -9.67 27.43
N GLY A 145 -7.10 -9.30 26.66
CA GLY A 145 -8.16 -8.39 27.10
C GLY A 145 -7.78 -6.89 27.08
N ASN A 146 -6.55 -6.54 26.71
CA ASN A 146 -6.09 -5.17 26.54
C ASN A 146 -6.00 -4.79 25.07
N THR A 147 -6.26 -3.53 24.76
CA THR A 147 -6.16 -2.98 23.41
C THR A 147 -5.02 -1.95 23.35
N TYR A 148 -4.14 -2.12 22.37
CA TYR A 148 -2.97 -1.28 22.17
C TYR A 148 -3.07 -0.59 20.80
N PRO A 149 -3.17 0.74 20.72
CA PRO A 149 -3.22 1.45 19.46
C PRO A 149 -1.90 1.32 18.70
N LEU A 150 -1.98 1.16 17.39
CA LEU A 150 -0.81 1.22 16.52
C LEU A 150 -0.41 2.68 16.27
N PRO A 151 0.88 2.95 15.97
CA PRO A 151 1.33 4.32 15.67
C PRO A 151 0.59 4.93 14.48
N SER A 152 0.32 6.23 14.54
CA SER A 152 -0.30 6.97 13.42
C SER A 152 0.74 7.89 12.76
N PRO A 153 0.78 7.95 11.41
CA PRO A 153 0.07 7.08 10.44
C PRO A 153 0.55 5.64 10.50
N PHE A 154 -0.33 4.67 10.25
CA PHE A 154 0.04 3.26 10.14
C PHE A 154 -0.15 2.76 8.72
N THR A 155 0.87 2.11 8.15
CA THR A 155 0.81 1.55 6.80
C THR A 155 1.60 0.24 6.74
N VAL A 156 1.00 -0.75 6.10
CA VAL A 156 1.67 -2.02 5.78
C VAL A 156 1.95 -2.07 4.29
N VAL A 157 3.17 -2.41 3.94
CA VAL A 157 3.57 -2.86 2.61
C VAL A 157 3.83 -4.35 2.74
N ALA A 158 2.95 -5.16 2.14
CA ALA A 158 3.14 -6.61 2.13
C ALA A 158 3.75 -7.06 0.81
N THR A 159 4.58 -8.09 0.84
CA THR A 159 5.09 -8.72 -0.38
C THR A 159 4.60 -10.16 -0.51
N GLN A 160 4.38 -10.60 -1.74
CA GLN A 160 4.12 -11.98 -2.10
C GLN A 160 4.95 -12.38 -3.31
N ASN A 161 5.36 -13.65 -3.35
CA ASN A 161 5.91 -14.26 -4.56
C ASN A 161 4.82 -15.11 -5.22
N PRO A 162 4.33 -14.74 -6.40
CA PRO A 162 3.25 -15.47 -7.08
C PRO A 162 3.67 -16.82 -7.63
N LEU A 163 4.98 -17.09 -7.74
CA LEU A 163 5.52 -18.33 -8.32
C LEU A 163 5.79 -19.40 -7.25
N ASP A 164 5.92 -19.01 -5.98
CA ASP A 164 6.11 -19.96 -4.88
C ASP A 164 4.76 -20.55 -4.46
N LEU A 165 4.39 -21.68 -5.07
CA LEU A 165 3.18 -22.43 -4.71
C LEU A 165 3.45 -23.48 -3.62
N THR A 166 4.69 -23.97 -3.52
CA THR A 166 5.07 -25.02 -2.55
C THR A 166 5.41 -24.40 -1.20
N GLY A 167 4.76 -24.88 -0.13
CA GLY A 167 5.01 -24.40 1.22
C GLY A 167 4.49 -22.99 1.50
N THR A 168 3.51 -22.52 0.71
CA THR A 168 2.86 -21.24 0.92
C THR A 168 1.37 -21.41 1.24
N TYR A 169 0.83 -20.40 1.91
CA TYR A 169 -0.58 -20.28 2.27
C TYR A 169 -1.17 -19.05 1.55
N PRO A 170 -1.93 -19.25 0.46
CA PRO A 170 -2.51 -18.11 -0.27
C PRO A 170 -3.43 -17.29 0.63
N LEU A 171 -3.41 -15.98 0.47
CA LEU A 171 -4.33 -15.10 1.17
C LEU A 171 -5.75 -15.31 0.64
N PRO A 172 -6.76 -15.52 1.52
CA PRO A 172 -8.15 -15.48 1.13
C PRO A 172 -8.54 -14.11 0.54
N ASP A 173 -9.50 -14.09 -0.37
CA ASP A 173 -9.97 -12.85 -1.03
C ASP A 173 -10.44 -11.78 -0.05
N SER A 174 -11.08 -12.18 1.06
CA SER A 174 -11.51 -11.26 2.14
C SER A 174 -10.33 -10.57 2.84
N GLN A 175 -9.15 -11.17 2.77
CA GLN A 175 -7.91 -10.61 3.29
C GLN A 175 -7.20 -9.73 2.24
N LEU A 176 -7.23 -10.13 0.97
CA LEU A 176 -6.74 -9.30 -0.13
C LEU A 176 -7.50 -7.98 -0.24
N ASP A 177 -8.81 -7.97 0.07
CA ASP A 177 -9.65 -6.76 0.06
C ASP A 177 -9.22 -5.69 1.10
N ARG A 178 -8.30 -5.99 2.02
CA ARG A 178 -7.74 -5.03 2.98
C ARG A 178 -6.62 -4.18 2.40
N PHE A 179 -5.98 -4.63 1.32
CA PHE A 179 -4.98 -3.85 0.62
C PHE A 179 -5.65 -2.86 -0.34
N LEU A 180 -5.30 -1.58 -0.25
CA LEU A 180 -5.84 -0.53 -1.12
C LEU A 180 -5.47 -0.79 -2.57
N MET A 181 -4.21 -1.07 -2.80
CA MET A 181 -3.65 -1.32 -4.13
C MET A 181 -2.78 -2.57 -4.13
N ARG A 182 -2.78 -3.26 -5.26
CA ARG A 182 -1.79 -4.26 -5.63
C ARG A 182 -0.93 -3.71 -6.77
N LEU A 183 0.39 -3.77 -6.62
CA LEU A 183 1.35 -3.35 -7.63
C LEU A 183 2.32 -4.49 -7.96
N SER A 184 2.80 -4.50 -9.20
CA SER A 184 3.94 -5.27 -9.64
C SER A 184 5.04 -4.30 -10.11
N LEU A 185 6.26 -4.51 -9.64
CA LEU A 185 7.42 -3.75 -10.11
C LEU A 185 7.92 -4.32 -11.43
N GLY A 186 7.89 -5.65 -11.58
CA GLY A 186 8.46 -6.35 -12.71
C GLY A 186 9.97 -6.15 -12.86
N HIS A 187 10.57 -6.80 -13.83
CA HIS A 187 11.96 -6.54 -14.16
C HIS A 187 12.13 -5.12 -14.71
N PRO A 188 13.27 -4.46 -14.47
CA PRO A 188 13.61 -3.22 -15.15
C PRO A 188 13.66 -3.41 -16.66
N ALA A 189 13.54 -2.31 -17.42
CA ALA A 189 13.78 -2.37 -18.86
C ALA A 189 15.26 -2.73 -19.13
N PRO A 190 15.57 -3.43 -20.26
CA PRO A 190 16.94 -3.88 -20.55
C PRO A 190 17.99 -2.77 -20.49
N GLU A 191 17.60 -1.55 -20.88
CA GLU A 191 18.50 -0.37 -20.86
C GLU A 191 18.82 0.05 -19.41
N VAL A 192 17.87 -0.12 -18.48
CA VAL A 192 18.07 0.16 -17.06
C VAL A 192 18.94 -0.93 -16.44
N GLU A 193 18.71 -2.21 -16.77
CA GLU A 193 19.56 -3.32 -16.31
C GLU A 193 21.00 -3.16 -16.80
N ALA A 194 21.20 -2.81 -18.08
CA ALA A 194 22.52 -2.53 -18.63
C ALA A 194 23.22 -1.37 -17.89
N ARG A 195 22.47 -0.31 -17.54
CA ARG A 195 23.00 0.80 -16.75
C ARG A 195 23.39 0.37 -15.34
N LEU A 196 22.58 -0.47 -14.68
CA LEU A 196 22.90 -1.04 -13.36
C LEU A 196 24.20 -1.87 -13.40
N LEU A 197 24.44 -2.62 -14.48
CA LEU A 197 25.69 -3.35 -14.68
C LEU A 197 26.89 -2.40 -14.79
N ILE A 198 26.79 -1.33 -15.60
CA ILE A 198 27.83 -0.33 -15.80
C ILE A 198 28.15 0.39 -14.49
N THR A 199 27.14 0.76 -13.74
CA THR A 199 27.28 1.44 -12.44
C THR A 199 27.64 0.48 -11.32
N ARG A 200 27.76 -0.84 -11.59
CA ARG A 200 27.99 -1.90 -10.59
C ARG A 200 26.97 -1.87 -9.47
N GLY A 201 25.70 -1.59 -9.80
CA GLY A 201 24.64 -1.47 -8.82
C GLY A 201 24.78 -0.27 -7.87
N ARG A 202 25.63 0.72 -8.20
CA ARG A 202 25.76 1.96 -7.42
C ARG A 202 24.52 2.83 -7.63
N THR A 203 23.45 2.48 -6.94
CA THR A 203 22.34 3.40 -6.66
C THR A 203 22.67 4.15 -5.38
N PRO A 204 22.12 5.34 -5.14
CA PRO A 204 22.20 5.94 -3.82
C PRO A 204 21.73 4.92 -2.79
N PRO A 205 22.50 4.66 -1.74
CA PRO A 205 22.05 3.74 -0.69
C PRO A 205 20.77 4.34 -0.08
N VAL A 206 19.80 3.49 0.26
CA VAL A 206 18.53 3.94 0.85
C VAL A 206 18.81 4.73 2.13
N GLU A 207 19.88 4.41 2.83
CA GLU A 207 20.35 5.08 4.05
C GLU A 207 20.74 6.56 3.81
N ALA A 208 21.07 6.94 2.59
CA ALA A 208 21.41 8.31 2.23
C ALA A 208 20.19 9.20 1.93
N LEU A 209 18.98 8.61 1.91
CA LEU A 209 17.76 9.38 1.69
C LEU A 209 17.40 10.18 2.95
N GLU A 210 17.32 11.49 2.80
CA GLU A 210 16.83 12.38 3.85
C GLU A 210 15.30 12.47 3.80
N PRO A 211 14.61 12.62 4.96
CA PRO A 211 13.17 12.78 4.97
C PRO A 211 12.70 14.00 4.18
N VAL A 212 11.74 13.81 3.29
CA VAL A 212 11.07 14.87 2.51
C VAL A 212 9.93 15.50 3.30
N THR A 213 9.31 14.67 4.15
CA THR A 213 8.14 15.01 4.98
C THR A 213 8.23 14.24 6.30
N GLY A 214 7.33 14.56 7.24
CA GLY A 214 7.21 13.85 8.51
C GLY A 214 5.81 13.27 8.73
N PRO A 215 5.60 12.49 9.80
CA PRO A 215 4.32 11.87 10.11
C PRO A 215 3.16 12.85 10.20
N GLU A 216 3.36 14.02 10.82
CA GLU A 216 2.33 15.05 10.98
C GLU A 216 1.90 15.65 9.63
N GLU A 217 2.87 16.00 8.77
CA GLU A 217 2.59 16.53 7.43
C GLU A 217 1.92 15.48 6.55
N LEU A 218 2.35 14.21 6.64
CA LEU A 218 1.72 13.11 5.92
C LEU A 218 0.25 12.93 6.33
N LEU A 219 -0.07 13.05 7.62
CA LEU A 219 -1.46 13.03 8.10
C LEU A 219 -2.25 14.23 7.56
N GLY A 220 -1.63 15.41 7.51
CA GLY A 220 -2.23 16.58 6.89
C GLY A 220 -2.54 16.38 5.41
N LEU A 221 -1.62 15.77 4.65
CA LEU A 221 -1.85 15.43 3.23
C LEU A 221 -2.97 14.41 3.05
N ARG A 222 -3.08 13.42 3.95
CA ARG A 222 -4.20 12.46 3.97
C ARG A 222 -5.54 13.14 4.22
N ALA A 223 -5.56 14.09 5.16
CA ALA A 223 -6.76 14.89 5.44
C ALA A 223 -7.18 15.70 4.21
N VAL A 224 -6.24 16.42 3.57
CA VAL A 224 -6.52 17.14 2.32
C VAL A 224 -7.07 16.21 1.26
N ALA A 225 -6.45 15.05 1.03
CA ALA A 225 -6.94 14.09 0.06
C ALA A 225 -8.37 13.63 0.36
N SER A 226 -8.70 13.34 1.64
CA SER A 226 -10.03 12.86 2.03
C SER A 226 -11.14 13.89 1.79
N GLU A 227 -10.81 15.18 1.88
CA GLU A 227 -11.74 16.31 1.73
C GLU A 227 -11.90 16.78 0.26
N LEU A 228 -11.12 16.23 -0.69
CA LEU A 228 -11.26 16.62 -2.10
C LEU A 228 -12.67 16.35 -2.60
N ARG A 229 -13.24 17.35 -3.26
CA ARG A 229 -14.58 17.25 -3.84
C ARG A 229 -14.65 16.16 -4.91
N MET A 230 -15.67 15.33 -4.81
CA MET A 230 -16.03 14.35 -5.84
C MET A 230 -17.48 14.63 -6.26
N ASP A 231 -17.67 15.05 -7.50
CA ASP A 231 -19.00 15.30 -8.02
C ASP A 231 -19.79 13.98 -8.17
N GLU A 232 -21.11 14.06 -8.05
CA GLU A 232 -21.99 12.89 -8.11
C GLU A 232 -21.79 12.09 -9.40
N ALA A 233 -21.61 12.77 -10.53
CA ALA A 233 -21.36 12.11 -11.82
C ALA A 233 -20.08 11.26 -11.82
N VAL A 234 -19.02 11.68 -11.09
CA VAL A 234 -17.79 10.92 -10.95
C VAL A 234 -18.00 9.74 -9.98
N ALA A 235 -18.72 9.96 -8.88
CA ALA A 235 -19.08 8.90 -7.94
C ALA A 235 -19.92 7.81 -8.62
N GLU A 236 -20.95 8.18 -9.38
CA GLU A 236 -21.75 7.26 -10.19
C GLU A 236 -20.91 6.52 -11.24
N TYR A 237 -19.93 7.20 -11.85
CA TYR A 237 -19.02 6.56 -12.79
C TYR A 237 -18.22 5.44 -12.14
N ILE A 238 -17.66 5.66 -10.94
CA ILE A 238 -16.96 4.62 -10.17
C ILE A 238 -17.91 3.47 -9.84
N VAL A 239 -19.14 3.76 -9.46
CA VAL A 239 -20.17 2.73 -9.20
C VAL A 239 -20.51 1.94 -10.46
N ARG A 240 -20.65 2.59 -11.63
CA ARG A 240 -20.86 1.90 -12.92
C ARG A 240 -19.71 0.99 -13.30
N LEU A 241 -18.45 1.41 -13.07
CA LEU A 241 -17.27 0.56 -13.27
C LEU A 241 -17.33 -0.68 -12.39
N ALA A 242 -17.64 -0.51 -11.10
CA ALA A 242 -17.77 -1.63 -10.17
C ALA A 242 -18.95 -2.56 -10.55
N LYS A 243 -20.09 -1.99 -10.96
CA LYS A 243 -21.25 -2.76 -11.45
C LYS A 243 -20.87 -3.60 -12.67
N ALA A 244 -20.16 -3.03 -13.62
CA ALA A 244 -19.72 -3.74 -14.81
C ALA A 244 -18.83 -4.95 -14.46
N THR A 245 -18.01 -4.88 -13.39
CA THR A 245 -17.26 -6.06 -12.93
C THR A 245 -18.16 -7.16 -12.37
N ARG A 246 -19.29 -6.81 -11.75
CA ARG A 246 -20.26 -7.77 -11.17
C ARG A 246 -21.12 -8.45 -12.23
N GLU A 247 -21.29 -7.81 -13.38
CA GLU A 247 -22.12 -8.27 -14.50
C GLU A 247 -21.29 -8.90 -15.63
N HIS A 248 -19.96 -8.92 -15.50
CA HIS A 248 -19.09 -9.47 -16.54
C HIS A 248 -19.12 -11.00 -16.55
N GLY A 249 -19.24 -11.58 -17.75
CA GLY A 249 -19.38 -13.03 -17.93
C GLY A 249 -18.20 -13.87 -17.39
N ASP A 250 -16.97 -13.34 -17.46
CA ASP A 250 -15.75 -14.04 -17.04
C ASP A 250 -15.40 -13.80 -15.57
N ILE A 251 -16.17 -12.96 -14.88
CA ILE A 251 -15.97 -12.65 -13.45
C ILE A 251 -17.02 -13.39 -12.63
N GLU A 252 -16.58 -14.22 -11.69
CA GLU A 252 -17.46 -14.92 -10.75
C GLU A 252 -17.90 -13.99 -9.62
N ARG A 253 -16.95 -13.24 -9.07
CA ARG A 253 -17.22 -12.24 -8.04
C ARG A 253 -16.55 -10.92 -8.39
N GLY A 254 -17.36 -9.90 -8.66
CA GLY A 254 -16.92 -8.54 -8.96
C GLY A 254 -16.60 -7.71 -7.72
N ALA A 255 -16.34 -6.43 -7.94
CA ALA A 255 -15.90 -5.47 -6.92
C ALA A 255 -16.91 -5.32 -5.77
N SER A 256 -16.42 -5.39 -4.53
CA SER A 256 -17.19 -5.14 -3.31
C SER A 256 -17.46 -3.63 -3.10
N THR A 257 -18.33 -3.29 -2.15
CA THR A 257 -18.51 -1.88 -1.74
C THR A 257 -17.22 -1.29 -1.19
N ARG A 258 -16.42 -2.09 -0.45
CA ARG A 258 -15.10 -1.68 0.02
C ARG A 258 -14.17 -1.34 -1.15
N ALA A 259 -14.22 -2.11 -2.24
CA ALA A 259 -13.45 -1.84 -3.45
C ALA A 259 -13.86 -0.51 -4.11
N VAL A 260 -15.16 -0.18 -4.15
CA VAL A 260 -15.67 1.12 -4.63
C VAL A 260 -15.09 2.27 -3.80
N LEU A 261 -15.16 2.16 -2.47
CA LEU A 261 -14.60 3.17 -1.56
C LEU A 261 -13.08 3.30 -1.71
N ALA A 262 -12.38 2.18 -1.92
CA ALA A 262 -10.94 2.17 -2.17
C ALA A 262 -10.58 2.95 -3.46
N VAL A 263 -11.30 2.72 -4.56
CA VAL A 263 -11.11 3.50 -5.80
C VAL A 263 -11.36 4.98 -5.56
N GLY A 264 -12.42 5.33 -4.82
CA GLY A 264 -12.75 6.72 -4.47
C GLY A 264 -11.64 7.40 -3.67
N SER A 265 -11.10 6.74 -2.64
CA SER A 265 -10.00 7.26 -1.82
C SER A 265 -8.71 7.41 -2.63
N ALA A 266 -8.38 6.41 -3.44
CA ALA A 266 -7.20 6.44 -4.31
C ALA A 266 -7.31 7.51 -5.39
N ALA A 267 -8.49 7.72 -5.98
CA ALA A 267 -8.75 8.77 -6.98
C ALA A 267 -8.58 10.18 -6.39
N ARG A 268 -9.03 10.41 -5.16
CA ARG A 268 -8.79 11.67 -4.45
C ARG A 268 -7.29 11.92 -4.24
N ALA A 269 -6.56 10.94 -3.75
CA ALA A 269 -5.10 11.05 -3.60
C ALA A 269 -4.39 11.24 -4.95
N HIS A 270 -4.91 10.62 -6.04
CA HIS A 270 -4.37 10.81 -7.38
C HIS A 270 -4.59 12.23 -7.90
N ALA A 271 -5.72 12.86 -7.62
CA ALA A 271 -6.00 14.23 -8.07
C ALA A 271 -4.98 15.26 -7.52
N LEU A 272 -4.34 14.98 -6.38
CA LEU A 272 -3.29 15.83 -5.81
C LEU A 272 -2.02 15.92 -6.68
N TRP A 273 -1.74 14.91 -7.52
CA TRP A 273 -0.62 14.97 -8.47
C TRP A 273 -0.73 16.11 -9.47
N GLU A 274 -1.97 16.53 -9.75
CA GLU A 274 -2.25 17.64 -10.65
C GLU A 274 -2.55 18.96 -9.89
N GLY A 275 -2.38 18.93 -8.56
CA GLY A 275 -2.65 20.08 -7.68
C GLY A 275 -4.14 20.49 -7.66
N ARG A 276 -5.05 19.59 -8.03
CA ARG A 276 -6.49 19.83 -8.09
C ARG A 276 -7.13 19.59 -6.73
N ASP A 277 -8.18 20.34 -6.43
CA ASP A 277 -9.04 20.19 -5.26
C ASP A 277 -10.35 19.42 -5.57
N PHE A 278 -10.43 18.81 -6.75
CA PHE A 278 -11.53 17.98 -7.19
C PHE A 278 -11.06 16.74 -7.96
N VAL A 279 -11.89 15.71 -7.94
CA VAL A 279 -11.64 14.42 -8.61
C VAL A 279 -12.26 14.41 -9.99
N THR A 280 -11.54 13.84 -10.97
CA THR A 280 -12.02 13.63 -12.34
C THR A 280 -12.21 12.15 -12.64
N PRO A 281 -12.96 11.78 -13.71
CA PRO A 281 -13.02 10.39 -14.18
C PRO A 281 -11.64 9.81 -14.54
N GLY A 282 -10.71 10.68 -14.97
CA GLY A 282 -9.32 10.29 -15.27
C GLY A 282 -8.58 9.78 -14.04
N ASP A 283 -8.79 10.39 -12.86
CA ASP A 283 -8.17 9.94 -11.61
C ASP A 283 -8.68 8.56 -11.21
N ALA A 284 -9.99 8.32 -11.35
CA ALA A 284 -10.57 7.01 -11.08
C ALA A 284 -9.98 5.93 -12.01
N ARG A 285 -9.82 6.24 -13.31
CA ARG A 285 -9.21 5.32 -14.27
C ARG A 285 -7.75 5.02 -13.96
N ALA A 286 -6.97 6.02 -13.57
CA ALA A 286 -5.54 5.86 -13.27
C ALA A 286 -5.27 4.87 -12.13
N VAL A 287 -6.20 4.77 -11.17
CA VAL A 287 -6.06 3.89 -10.00
C VAL A 287 -6.92 2.62 -10.07
N LEU A 288 -7.73 2.46 -11.13
CA LEU A 288 -8.75 1.42 -11.20
C LEU A 288 -8.14 0.01 -11.15
N VAL A 289 -7.18 -0.29 -12.04
CA VAL A 289 -6.54 -1.61 -12.11
C VAL A 289 -5.80 -1.94 -10.80
N PRO A 290 -4.93 -1.09 -10.26
CA PRO A 290 -4.28 -1.34 -8.97
C PRO A 290 -5.26 -1.59 -7.81
N CYS A 291 -6.42 -0.93 -7.82
CA CYS A 291 -7.41 -1.06 -6.76
C CYS A 291 -8.35 -2.26 -6.94
N LEU A 292 -8.67 -2.67 -8.16
CA LEU A 292 -9.71 -3.68 -8.40
C LEU A 292 -9.20 -5.06 -8.77
N ALA A 293 -8.13 -5.18 -9.58
CA ALA A 293 -7.77 -6.44 -10.19
C ALA A 293 -7.52 -7.57 -9.17
N HIS A 294 -6.94 -7.27 -8.00
CA HIS A 294 -6.67 -8.25 -6.94
C HIS A 294 -7.88 -8.65 -6.10
N ARG A 295 -9.03 -8.02 -6.34
CA ARG A 295 -10.29 -8.22 -5.60
C ARG A 295 -11.34 -8.98 -6.39
N LEU A 296 -11.02 -9.29 -7.66
CA LEU A 296 -11.91 -10.03 -8.55
C LEU A 296 -11.63 -11.52 -8.46
N LEU A 297 -12.68 -12.33 -8.42
CA LEU A 297 -12.59 -13.77 -8.61
C LEU A 297 -13.03 -14.07 -10.03
N LEU A 298 -12.14 -14.70 -10.81
CA LEU A 298 -12.43 -15.07 -12.19
C LEU A 298 -13.07 -16.45 -12.26
N ARG A 299 -13.86 -16.70 -13.31
CA ARG A 299 -14.43 -18.02 -13.62
C ARG A 299 -13.42 -18.95 -14.28
N SER A 300 -12.33 -18.42 -14.81
CA SER A 300 -11.28 -19.21 -15.41
C SER A 300 -10.56 -20.07 -14.36
N ASN A 301 -10.08 -21.24 -14.80
CA ASN A 301 -9.27 -22.12 -13.95
C ASN A 301 -7.79 -21.70 -13.88
N VAL A 302 -7.48 -20.51 -14.39
CA VAL A 302 -6.12 -19.96 -14.40
C VAL A 302 -5.75 -19.51 -12.98
N GLN A 303 -4.52 -19.79 -12.56
CA GLN A 303 -4.02 -19.48 -11.23
C GLN A 303 -2.71 -18.68 -11.27
N GLY A 304 -2.34 -18.10 -10.16
CA GLY A 304 -1.06 -17.44 -10.01
C GLY A 304 -0.94 -16.14 -10.83
N ALA A 305 0.20 -15.92 -11.47
CA ALA A 305 0.50 -14.69 -12.21
C ALA A 305 -0.44 -14.48 -13.41
N ALA A 306 -0.78 -15.56 -14.14
CA ALA A 306 -1.67 -15.47 -15.31
C ALA A 306 -3.09 -15.04 -14.95
N ALA A 307 -3.65 -15.51 -13.82
CA ALA A 307 -4.96 -15.05 -13.34
C ALA A 307 -4.96 -13.56 -12.99
N ARG A 308 -3.84 -13.05 -12.49
CA ARG A 308 -3.69 -11.62 -12.15
C ARG A 308 -3.61 -10.74 -13.39
N GLU A 309 -2.91 -11.20 -14.41
CA GLU A 309 -2.82 -10.53 -15.71
C GLU A 309 -4.19 -10.50 -16.38
N GLU A 310 -4.90 -11.63 -16.41
CA GLU A 310 -6.27 -11.73 -16.91
C GLU A 310 -7.21 -10.77 -16.16
N ALA A 311 -7.18 -10.73 -14.82
CA ALA A 311 -7.98 -9.81 -14.03
C ALA A 311 -7.66 -8.34 -14.37
N SER A 312 -6.38 -8.00 -14.58
CA SER A 312 -5.96 -6.65 -14.95
C SER A 312 -6.50 -6.27 -16.34
N HIS A 313 -6.39 -7.16 -17.32
CA HIS A 313 -6.93 -6.95 -18.67
C HIS A 313 -8.45 -6.78 -18.67
N LEU A 314 -9.18 -7.57 -17.88
CA LEU A 314 -10.64 -7.42 -17.75
C LEU A 314 -11.03 -6.07 -17.15
N VAL A 315 -10.30 -5.60 -16.13
CA VAL A 315 -10.56 -4.27 -15.55
C VAL A 315 -10.27 -3.16 -16.56
N GLU A 316 -9.20 -3.27 -17.36
CA GLU A 316 -8.89 -2.32 -18.43
C GLU A 316 -9.96 -2.32 -19.52
N GLU A 317 -10.45 -3.48 -19.92
CA GLU A 317 -11.52 -3.63 -20.89
C GLU A 317 -12.80 -2.96 -20.40
N ILE A 318 -13.20 -3.22 -19.17
CA ILE A 318 -14.34 -2.59 -18.51
C ILE A 318 -14.16 -1.07 -18.47
N SER A 319 -12.97 -0.59 -18.11
CA SER A 319 -12.65 0.84 -18.08
C SER A 319 -12.81 1.53 -19.46
N ARG A 320 -12.52 0.82 -20.54
CA ARG A 320 -12.72 1.31 -21.91
C ARG A 320 -14.18 1.32 -22.37
N LYS A 321 -14.96 0.30 -21.94
CA LYS A 321 -16.37 0.15 -22.33
C LYS A 321 -17.31 1.08 -21.54
N VAL A 322 -17.03 1.36 -20.28
CA VAL A 322 -17.88 2.24 -19.46
C VAL A 322 -17.60 3.69 -19.79
N ALA A 323 -18.59 4.39 -20.34
CA ALA A 323 -18.47 5.79 -20.72
C ALA A 323 -18.23 6.69 -19.48
N ALA A 324 -17.20 7.54 -19.56
CA ALA A 324 -16.98 8.59 -18.57
C ALA A 324 -18.03 9.69 -18.68
N PRO A 325 -18.44 10.33 -17.57
CA PRO A 325 -19.23 11.55 -17.63
C PRO A 325 -18.46 12.65 -18.38
N ARG A 326 -19.24 13.52 -19.06
CA ARG A 326 -18.72 14.68 -19.80
C ARG A 326 -18.38 15.83 -18.86
#